data_782564b200c78e77790ff6c6000d2398
#
_entry.id   782564b200c78e77790ff6c6000d2398
#
_cell.length_a   1.000
_cell.length_b   1.000
_cell.length_c   1.000
_cell.angle_alpha   90.00
_cell.angle_beta   90.00
_cell.angle_gamma   90.00
#
_symmetry.space_group_name_H-M   'P 1'
#
loop_
_entity.id
_entity.type
_entity.pdbx_description
1 polymer ?
#
loop_
_entity_poly.entity_id
_entity_poly.type
_entity_poly.pdbx_seq_one_letter_code
_entity_poly.pdbx_strand_id
1 'polypeptide(L)'
;MNSGFNKAANSAGVKPSCFVAGTLVMAVAGMVAIEKIKSGDEVISTDPETMETSPKTVLETYIREVTTLVHLTVNGEEIVTTVDHPFYVKNQGFIKAGELIVGDELLDVNGNILLVENFAIELTEKPVTVYNFQVEDFHTYHVCTS
;
A
#
# COMPACT_ATOMS: atom_id res chain seq x y z
N MET A 1 8.61 -7.44 11.25
CA MET A 1 8.16 -6.27 10.49
C MET A 1 6.97 -6.67 9.62
N ASN A 2 5.86 -5.97 9.76
CA ASN A 2 4.62 -6.33 9.09
C ASN A 2 4.38 -5.38 7.94
N SER A 3 4.17 -5.93 6.75
CA SER A 3 3.91 -5.11 5.57
C SER A 3 2.67 -5.61 4.84
N GLY A 4 1.73 -4.72 4.60
CA GLY A 4 0.56 -5.01 3.81
C GLY A 4 0.91 -5.07 2.33
N PHE A 5 0.37 -6.06 1.64
CA PHE A 5 0.53 -6.23 0.21
C PHE A 5 -0.55 -5.40 -0.48
N ASN A 6 -0.16 -4.48 -1.34
CA ASN A 6 -1.08 -3.57 -1.99
C ASN A 6 -0.74 -3.41 -3.48
N LYS A 7 -1.70 -2.85 -4.22
CA LYS A 7 -1.53 -2.62 -5.65
C LYS A 7 -0.95 -1.22 -5.89
N ALA A 8 0.15 -1.16 -6.65
CA ALA A 8 0.74 0.10 -7.07
C ALA A 8 -0.14 0.82 -8.10
N ALA A 9 0.13 2.10 -8.31
CA ALA A 9 -0.56 2.89 -9.33
C ALA A 9 -0.32 2.33 -10.73
N ASN A 10 -1.32 2.44 -11.58
CA ASN A 10 -1.22 2.08 -12.99
C ASN A 10 -0.74 3.27 -13.82
N SER A 11 -0.11 2.98 -14.97
CA SER A 11 0.42 4.01 -15.86
C SER A 11 -0.63 4.80 -16.62
N ALA A 12 -1.83 4.30 -16.78
CA ALA A 12 -2.78 4.82 -17.76
C ALA A 12 -3.83 5.74 -17.17
N GLY A 13 -3.43 6.89 -16.64
CA GLY A 13 -4.37 7.94 -16.25
C GLY A 13 -5.37 7.55 -15.18
N VAL A 14 -5.16 6.44 -14.51
CA VAL A 14 -5.99 6.02 -13.39
C VAL A 14 -5.65 6.92 -12.21
N LYS A 15 -6.66 7.39 -11.51
CA LYS A 15 -6.44 8.16 -10.29
C LYS A 15 -5.72 7.28 -9.28
N PRO A 16 -4.52 7.67 -8.86
CA PRO A 16 -3.77 6.85 -7.92
C PRO A 16 -4.44 6.86 -6.56
N SER A 17 -4.51 5.68 -5.98
CA SER A 17 -4.83 5.48 -4.58
C SER A 17 -3.52 5.59 -3.80
N CYS A 18 -3.51 6.22 -2.65
CA CYS A 18 -2.27 6.69 -2.05
C CYS A 18 -2.20 6.44 -0.54
N PHE A 19 -0.96 6.57 -0.02
CA PHE A 19 -0.68 6.52 1.42
C PHE A 19 -0.17 7.88 1.90
N VAL A 20 -0.36 8.17 3.19
CA VAL A 20 0.18 9.40 3.79
C VAL A 20 1.71 9.34 3.91
N ALA A 21 2.33 10.51 4.08
CA ALA A 21 3.77 10.62 4.36
C ALA A 21 4.11 9.81 5.63
N GLY A 22 5.31 9.25 5.65
CA GLY A 22 5.79 8.43 6.76
C GLY A 22 5.42 6.96 6.64
N THR A 23 4.53 6.58 5.72
CA THR A 23 4.26 5.17 5.43
C THR A 23 5.53 4.57 4.84
N LEU A 24 6.00 3.47 5.42
CA LEU A 24 7.25 2.85 4.98
C LEU A 24 7.00 1.84 3.87
N VAL A 25 7.82 1.91 2.83
CA VAL A 25 7.78 0.99 1.70
C VAL A 25 8.97 0.03 1.83
N MET A 26 8.72 -1.25 1.62
CA MET A 26 9.78 -2.25 1.61
C MET A 26 10.56 -2.14 0.30
N ALA A 27 11.75 -1.55 0.37
CA ALA A 27 12.66 -1.42 -0.77
C ALA A 27 13.80 -2.42 -0.62
N VAL A 28 14.57 -2.60 -1.70
CA VAL A 28 15.74 -3.51 -1.69
C VAL A 28 16.76 -3.05 -0.67
N ALA A 29 16.96 -1.74 -0.53
CA ALA A 29 17.94 -1.16 0.39
C ALA A 29 17.43 -1.05 1.84
N GLY A 30 16.20 -1.45 2.11
CA GLY A 30 15.57 -1.36 3.43
C GLY A 30 14.25 -0.62 3.37
N MET A 31 13.74 -0.19 4.52
CA MET A 31 12.46 0.52 4.58
C MET A 31 12.67 1.99 4.24
N VAL A 32 11.86 2.51 3.31
CA VAL A 32 11.97 3.89 2.82
C VAL A 32 10.60 4.55 2.93
N ALA A 33 10.55 5.78 3.48
CA ALA A 33 9.30 6.53 3.55
C ALA A 33 8.76 6.79 2.14
N ILE A 34 7.45 6.62 1.96
CA ILE A 34 6.83 6.67 0.63
C ILE A 34 7.08 8.02 -0.08
N GLU A 35 7.12 9.11 0.67
CA GLU A 35 7.39 10.44 0.08
C GLU A 35 8.82 10.58 -0.44
N LYS A 36 9.70 9.65 -0.10
CA LYS A 36 11.10 9.64 -0.56
C LYS A 36 11.35 8.66 -1.70
N ILE A 37 10.38 7.85 -2.05
CA ILE A 37 10.48 6.94 -3.20
C ILE A 37 10.51 7.77 -4.47
N LYS A 38 11.39 7.41 -5.40
CA LYS A 38 11.52 8.10 -6.69
C LYS A 38 11.70 7.11 -7.82
N SER A 39 11.45 7.57 -9.02
CA SER A 39 11.66 6.79 -10.25
C SER A 39 13.08 6.25 -10.28
N GLY A 40 13.22 4.97 -10.63
CA GLY A 40 14.50 4.26 -10.65
C GLY A 40 14.83 3.50 -9.37
N ASP A 41 14.14 3.78 -8.27
CA ASP A 41 14.33 3.00 -7.05
C ASP A 41 13.80 1.59 -7.24
N GLU A 42 14.37 0.64 -6.49
CA GLU A 42 13.92 -0.76 -6.52
C GLU A 42 13.18 -1.10 -5.23
N VAL A 43 11.99 -1.64 -5.39
CA VAL A 43 11.13 -2.07 -4.28
C VAL A 43 10.85 -3.56 -4.37
N ILE A 44 10.49 -4.15 -3.24
CA ILE A 44 10.08 -5.55 -3.20
C ILE A 44 8.62 -5.62 -3.68
N SER A 45 8.39 -6.45 -4.71
CA SER A 45 7.08 -6.60 -5.34
C SER A 45 6.68 -8.07 -5.37
N THR A 46 5.41 -8.34 -5.27
CA THR A 46 4.87 -9.71 -5.29
C THR A 46 3.90 -9.85 -6.47
N ASP A 47 4.10 -10.89 -7.26
CA ASP A 47 3.18 -11.25 -8.34
C ASP A 47 1.89 -11.78 -7.72
N PRO A 48 0.75 -11.12 -7.93
CA PRO A 48 -0.51 -11.57 -7.32
C PRO A 48 -1.02 -12.91 -7.85
N GLU A 49 -0.54 -13.36 -8.99
CA GLU A 49 -0.96 -14.65 -9.58
C GLU A 49 -0.13 -15.82 -9.04
N THR A 50 1.17 -15.66 -8.98
CA THR A 50 2.09 -16.73 -8.56
C THR A 50 2.56 -16.60 -7.12
N MET A 51 2.36 -15.42 -6.51
CA MET A 51 2.88 -15.03 -5.20
C MET A 51 4.40 -15.02 -5.14
N GLU A 52 5.05 -14.94 -6.30
CA GLU A 52 6.50 -14.77 -6.38
C GLU A 52 6.88 -13.35 -5.96
N THR A 53 7.91 -13.24 -5.13
CA THR A 53 8.43 -11.95 -4.65
C THR A 53 9.77 -11.66 -5.32
N SER A 54 9.93 -10.45 -5.83
CA SER A 54 11.10 -10.06 -6.60
C SER A 54 11.31 -8.55 -6.52
N PRO A 55 12.58 -8.07 -6.64
CA PRO A 55 12.82 -6.63 -6.79
C PRO A 55 12.28 -6.14 -8.13
N LYS A 56 11.61 -4.99 -8.11
CA LYS A 56 11.10 -4.34 -9.32
C LYS A 56 11.36 -2.84 -9.25
N THR A 57 11.48 -2.23 -10.43
CA THR A 57 11.81 -0.81 -10.54
C THR A 57 10.59 0.07 -10.45
N VAL A 58 10.71 1.16 -9.69
CA VAL A 58 9.70 2.23 -9.65
C VAL A 58 9.81 3.01 -10.96
N LEU A 59 8.71 3.08 -11.69
CA LEU A 59 8.65 3.74 -12.99
C LEU A 59 8.29 5.22 -12.86
N GLU A 60 7.34 5.55 -12.00
CA GLU A 60 6.79 6.89 -11.87
C GLU A 60 6.19 7.08 -10.50
N THR A 61 6.19 8.32 -10.00
CA THR A 61 5.61 8.66 -8.70
C THR A 61 4.44 9.62 -8.86
N TYR A 62 3.48 9.56 -7.92
CA TYR A 62 2.27 10.37 -7.93
C TYR A 62 2.03 10.99 -6.57
N ILE A 63 1.57 12.25 -6.58
CA ILE A 63 1.24 13.02 -5.37
C ILE A 63 -0.16 13.60 -5.55
N ARG A 64 -1.01 13.46 -4.51
CA ARG A 64 -2.37 14.01 -4.50
C ARG A 64 -2.66 14.64 -3.15
N GLU A 65 -3.77 15.40 -3.12
CA GLU A 65 -4.35 15.86 -1.86
C GLU A 65 -5.75 15.28 -1.72
N VAL A 66 -6.08 14.79 -0.52
CA VAL A 66 -7.38 14.20 -0.23
C VAL A 66 -7.91 14.72 1.10
N THR A 67 -9.21 14.63 1.30
CA THR A 67 -9.88 15.03 2.55
C THR A 67 -10.54 13.85 3.26
N THR A 68 -10.35 12.64 2.76
CA THR A 68 -10.87 11.42 3.39
C THR A 68 -9.76 10.40 3.49
N LEU A 69 -9.54 9.86 4.67
CA LEU A 69 -8.51 8.86 4.95
C LEU A 69 -9.14 7.64 5.61
N VAL A 70 -8.51 6.48 5.39
CA VAL A 70 -8.84 5.24 6.09
C VAL A 70 -7.68 4.88 7.00
N HIS A 71 -7.97 4.66 8.27
CA HIS A 71 -7.01 4.18 9.26
C HIS A 71 -7.23 2.70 9.47
N LEU A 72 -6.25 1.90 9.09
CA LEU A 72 -6.27 0.44 9.26
C LEU A 72 -5.27 0.05 10.34
N THR A 73 -5.69 -0.75 11.30
CA THR A 73 -4.76 -1.39 12.22
C THR A 73 -4.57 -2.83 11.74
N VAL A 74 -3.35 -3.16 11.37
CA VAL A 74 -2.99 -4.46 10.83
C VAL A 74 -1.84 -4.99 11.67
N ASN A 75 -2.10 -6.08 12.37
CA ASN A 75 -1.10 -6.74 13.23
C ASN A 75 -0.38 -5.77 14.18
N GLY A 76 -1.15 -4.87 14.80
CA GLY A 76 -0.65 -3.89 15.78
C GLY A 76 -0.10 -2.61 15.19
N GLU A 77 -0.04 -2.47 13.86
CA GLU A 77 0.48 -1.27 13.19
C GLU A 77 -0.64 -0.53 12.48
N GLU A 78 -0.61 0.80 12.57
CA GLU A 78 -1.58 1.63 11.85
C GLU A 78 -1.06 2.02 10.48
N ILE A 79 -1.88 1.76 9.46
CA ILE A 79 -1.62 2.17 8.08
C ILE A 79 -2.71 3.17 7.71
N VAL A 80 -2.32 4.34 7.18
CA VAL A 80 -3.24 5.39 6.77
C VAL A 80 -3.20 5.55 5.26
N THR A 81 -4.35 5.38 4.62
CA THR A 81 -4.43 5.32 3.17
C THR A 81 -5.71 6.01 2.65
N THR A 82 -5.84 6.10 1.34
CA THR A 82 -7.07 6.57 0.72
C THR A 82 -8.13 5.47 0.68
N VAL A 83 -9.39 5.87 0.53
CA VAL A 83 -10.56 4.95 0.58
C VAL A 83 -10.51 3.90 -0.54
N ASP A 84 -9.98 4.27 -1.68
CA ASP A 84 -9.99 3.45 -2.90
C ASP A 84 -8.71 2.63 -3.11
N HIS A 85 -7.76 2.66 -2.15
CA HIS A 85 -6.50 1.93 -2.31
C HIS A 85 -6.70 0.42 -2.17
N PRO A 86 -6.36 -0.39 -3.20
CA PRO A 86 -6.60 -1.83 -3.15
C PRO A 86 -5.54 -2.56 -2.32
N PHE A 87 -6.00 -3.39 -1.39
CA PHE A 87 -5.17 -4.33 -0.64
C PHE A 87 -5.52 -5.75 -1.05
N TYR A 88 -4.52 -6.61 -1.08
CA TYR A 88 -4.73 -8.02 -1.39
C TYR A 88 -5.25 -8.75 -0.15
N VAL A 89 -6.45 -9.32 -0.28
CA VAL A 89 -7.09 -10.11 0.78
C VAL A 89 -7.03 -11.58 0.37
N LYS A 90 -6.54 -12.42 1.25
CA LYS A 90 -6.38 -13.86 0.98
C LYS A 90 -7.72 -14.46 0.53
N ASN A 91 -7.68 -15.19 -0.58
CA ASN A 91 -8.82 -15.87 -1.19
C ASN A 91 -9.89 -14.94 -1.77
N GLN A 92 -9.68 -13.61 -1.76
CA GLN A 92 -10.64 -12.65 -2.31
C GLN A 92 -10.06 -11.76 -3.40
N GLY A 93 -8.73 -11.60 -3.43
CA GLY A 93 -8.06 -10.69 -4.36
C GLY A 93 -8.00 -9.27 -3.81
N PHE A 94 -7.89 -8.29 -4.70
CA PHE A 94 -7.74 -6.89 -4.29
C PHE A 94 -9.08 -6.28 -3.87
N ILE A 95 -9.11 -5.74 -2.65
CA ILE A 95 -10.27 -5.10 -2.04
C ILE A 95 -9.88 -3.67 -1.66
N LYS A 96 -10.74 -2.70 -1.98
CA LYS A 96 -10.49 -1.29 -1.63
C LYS A 96 -10.44 -1.12 -0.11
N ALA A 97 -9.54 -0.26 0.36
CA ALA A 97 -9.37 -0.01 1.80
C ALA A 97 -10.69 0.33 2.48
N GLY A 98 -11.53 1.14 1.84
CA GLY A 98 -12.83 1.52 2.38
C GLY A 98 -13.84 0.38 2.49
N GLU A 99 -13.55 -0.77 1.87
CA GLU A 99 -14.41 -1.95 1.88
C GLU A 99 -13.86 -3.09 2.74
N LEU A 100 -12.69 -2.89 3.35
CA LEU A 100 -12.13 -3.88 4.27
C LEU A 100 -12.95 -3.95 5.55
N ILE A 101 -12.98 -5.13 6.15
CA ILE A 101 -13.66 -5.35 7.44
C ILE A 101 -12.68 -5.96 8.43
N VAL A 102 -12.95 -5.76 9.70
CA VAL A 102 -12.18 -6.40 10.78
C VAL A 102 -12.27 -7.92 10.61
N GLY A 103 -11.11 -8.57 10.67
CA GLY A 103 -10.99 -10.01 10.44
C GLY A 103 -10.54 -10.38 9.03
N ASP A 104 -10.52 -9.44 8.08
CA ASP A 104 -9.94 -9.70 6.76
C ASP A 104 -8.47 -10.08 6.88
N GLU A 105 -8.04 -11.02 6.05
CA GLU A 105 -6.69 -11.56 6.08
C GLU A 105 -5.85 -10.99 4.94
N LEU A 106 -4.89 -10.13 5.29
CA LEU A 106 -3.90 -9.63 4.35
C LEU A 106 -2.68 -10.55 4.40
N LEU A 107 -1.74 -10.36 3.48
CA LEU A 107 -0.52 -11.16 3.43
C LEU A 107 0.71 -10.27 3.53
N ASP A 108 1.73 -10.73 4.26
CA ASP A 108 3.03 -10.06 4.28
C ASP A 108 3.91 -10.57 3.12
N VAL A 109 5.14 -10.08 3.06
CA VAL A 109 6.10 -10.42 2.01
C VAL A 109 6.45 -11.91 2.00
N ASN A 110 6.28 -12.61 3.13
CA ASN A 110 6.56 -14.03 3.26
C ASN A 110 5.31 -14.91 3.15
N GLY A 111 4.16 -14.31 2.84
CA GLY A 111 2.90 -15.03 2.74
C GLY A 111 2.22 -15.28 4.09
N ASN A 112 2.73 -14.71 5.18
CA ASN A 112 2.09 -14.84 6.49
C ASN A 112 0.83 -13.98 6.54
N ILE A 113 -0.14 -14.44 7.32
CA ILE A 113 -1.42 -13.75 7.45
C ILE A 113 -1.28 -12.56 8.41
N LEU A 114 -1.77 -11.40 7.96
CA LEU A 114 -1.89 -10.19 8.77
C LEU A 114 -3.37 -9.86 8.89
N LEU A 115 -3.90 -9.84 10.11
CA LEU A 115 -5.33 -9.56 10.32
C LEU A 115 -5.60 -8.07 10.38
N VAL A 116 -6.67 -7.64 9.73
CA VAL A 116 -7.23 -6.31 9.91
C VAL A 116 -7.93 -6.31 11.28
N GLU A 117 -7.33 -5.58 12.24
CA GLU A 117 -7.79 -5.57 13.62
C GLU A 117 -8.74 -4.42 13.92
N ASN A 118 -8.58 -3.32 13.20
CA ASN A 118 -9.42 -2.14 13.39
C ASN A 118 -9.49 -1.35 12.08
N PHE A 119 -10.54 -0.56 11.96
CA PHE A 119 -10.83 0.20 10.74
C PHE A 119 -11.59 1.46 11.13
N ALA A 120 -11.15 2.62 10.62
CA ALA A 120 -11.85 3.89 10.83
C ALA A 120 -11.69 4.79 9.60
N ILE A 121 -12.73 5.55 9.30
CA ILE A 121 -12.70 6.55 8.23
C ILE A 121 -12.61 7.92 8.88
N GLU A 122 -11.68 8.74 8.41
CA GLU A 122 -11.49 10.10 8.89
C GLU A 122 -11.82 11.10 7.77
N LEU A 123 -12.65 12.09 8.11
CA LEU A 123 -12.85 13.27 7.26
C LEU A 123 -11.92 14.36 7.79
N THR A 124 -10.92 14.73 7.00
CA THR A 124 -9.93 15.70 7.44
C THR A 124 -10.44 17.13 7.25
N GLU A 125 -10.08 18.04 8.16
CA GLU A 125 -10.47 19.45 8.05
C GLU A 125 -9.74 20.15 6.89
N LYS A 126 -8.49 19.76 6.66
CA LYS A 126 -7.64 20.31 5.61
C LYS A 126 -7.17 19.19 4.69
N PRO A 127 -6.90 19.50 3.40
CA PRO A 127 -6.34 18.49 2.52
C PRO A 127 -5.03 17.92 3.05
N VAL A 128 -4.89 16.61 2.91
CA VAL A 128 -3.69 15.87 3.31
C VAL A 128 -2.98 15.36 2.06
N THR A 129 -1.68 15.58 1.99
CA THR A 129 -0.86 15.11 0.87
C THR A 129 -0.64 13.61 1.00
N VAL A 130 -0.89 12.89 -0.08
CA VAL A 130 -0.74 11.43 -0.13
C VAL A 130 0.07 11.04 -1.36
N TYR A 131 0.67 9.85 -1.32
CA TYR A 131 1.69 9.41 -2.27
C TYR A 131 1.42 8.01 -2.80
N ASN A 132 1.75 7.79 -4.05
CA ASN A 132 1.79 6.46 -4.64
C ASN A 132 2.87 6.43 -5.74
N PHE A 133 3.13 5.26 -6.28
CA PHE A 133 4.08 5.10 -7.37
C PHE A 133 3.72 3.87 -8.20
N GLN A 134 4.22 3.85 -9.42
CA GLN A 134 4.02 2.73 -10.35
C GLN A 134 5.23 1.80 -10.25
N VAL A 135 4.96 0.50 -10.18
CA VAL A 135 5.99 -0.55 -10.14
C VAL A 135 5.89 -1.37 -11.43
N GLU A 136 7.02 -1.65 -12.04
CA GLU A 136 7.05 -2.46 -13.27
C GLU A 136 6.59 -3.90 -13.01
N ASP A 137 6.11 -4.56 -14.03
CA ASP A 137 5.69 -5.97 -14.09
C ASP A 137 4.53 -6.32 -13.15
N PHE A 138 4.77 -6.43 -11.83
CA PHE A 138 3.75 -6.95 -10.89
C PHE A 138 2.78 -5.88 -10.39
N HIS A 139 3.13 -4.61 -10.50
CA HIS A 139 2.30 -3.48 -10.07
C HIS A 139 1.89 -3.52 -8.59
N THR A 140 2.76 -4.05 -7.73
CA THR A 140 2.50 -4.18 -6.29
C THR A 140 3.71 -3.73 -5.47
N TYR A 141 3.48 -3.42 -4.21
CA TYR A 141 4.55 -3.18 -3.24
C TYR A 141 4.02 -3.43 -1.82
N HIS A 142 4.92 -3.45 -0.86
CA HIS A 142 4.59 -3.73 0.54
C HIS A 142 4.81 -2.48 1.39
N VAL A 143 3.88 -2.23 2.31
CA VAL A 143 3.93 -1.07 3.21
C VAL A 143 3.82 -1.49 4.67
N CYS A 144 4.41 -0.68 5.55
CA CYS A 144 4.24 -0.80 7.00
C CYS A 144 4.49 0.56 7.66
N THR A 145 4.40 0.64 8.98
CA THR A 145 4.58 1.91 9.71
C THR A 145 5.83 1.93 10.58
N SER A 146 6.50 0.80 10.68
CA SER A 146 7.71 0.74 11.53
C SER A 146 8.71 -0.27 11.01
#